data_50fe6befc58111a3c190624cca7d0c5e
#
_entry.id   50fe6befc58111a3c190624cca7d0c5e
#
_cell.length_a   1.000
_cell.length_b   1.000
_cell.length_c   1.000
_cell.angle_alpha   90.00
_cell.angle_beta   90.00
_cell.angle_gamma   90.00
#
_symmetry.space_group_name_H-M   'P 1'
#
loop_
_entity.id
_entity.type
_entity.pdbx_description
1 polymer ?
#
loop_
_entity_poly.entity_id
_entity_poly.type
_entity_poly.pdbx_seq_one_letter_code
_entity_poly.pdbx_strand_id
1 'polypeptide(L)'
;MRAPNILGRGLLLLALACAISGPARADAAKKNYRLHCMGCHQADGSGSPDNGIPSMRDEVGHFLAVPGGRAYLSQVPGTLNTPLSDGETAELLNWVLLNIGRQSTPADFRRYTAVDVKNYRASIPEDIPGMRVKLLDQLEQLKKTD
;
A
#
# COMPACT_ATOMS: atom_id res chain seq x y z
N MET A 1 -49.10 15.57 -34.29
CA MET A 1 -48.82 14.68 -33.15
C MET A 1 -47.30 14.36 -33.15
N ARG A 2 -46.53 14.88 -32.20
CA ARG A 2 -45.09 14.66 -32.10
C ARG A 2 -44.84 13.55 -31.09
N ALA A 3 -44.12 12.50 -31.48
CA ALA A 3 -43.72 11.41 -30.61
C ALA A 3 -42.60 11.87 -29.63
N PRO A 4 -42.60 11.45 -28.36
CA PRO A 4 -41.57 11.84 -27.37
C PRO A 4 -40.28 11.07 -27.62
N ASN A 5 -39.14 11.78 -27.65
CA ASN A 5 -37.80 11.23 -27.76
C ASN A 5 -37.42 10.44 -26.49
N ILE A 6 -37.46 9.11 -26.55
CA ILE A 6 -37.12 8.19 -25.47
C ILE A 6 -35.59 7.93 -25.36
N LEU A 7 -34.79 8.36 -26.36
CA LEU A 7 -33.34 8.08 -26.39
C LEU A 7 -32.48 8.91 -25.42
N GLY A 8 -32.99 10.00 -24.86
CA GLY A 8 -32.19 10.89 -24.00
C GLY A 8 -32.11 10.49 -22.51
N ARG A 9 -32.97 9.57 -22.05
CA ARG A 9 -33.07 9.22 -20.63
C ARG A 9 -32.21 8.02 -20.19
N GLY A 10 -31.76 7.20 -21.13
CA GLY A 10 -30.94 6.01 -20.82
C GLY A 10 -29.46 6.29 -20.52
N LEU A 11 -28.92 7.40 -21.05
CA LEU A 11 -27.49 7.70 -20.94
C LEU A 11 -27.10 8.36 -19.60
N LEU A 12 -28.06 8.96 -18.88
CA LEU A 12 -27.80 9.67 -17.64
C LEU A 12 -27.72 8.73 -16.41
N LEU A 13 -28.28 7.51 -16.50
CA LEU A 13 -28.30 6.55 -15.39
C LEU A 13 -27.03 5.68 -15.31
N LEU A 14 -26.23 5.58 -16.38
CA LEU A 14 -25.01 4.76 -16.39
C LEU A 14 -23.79 5.48 -15.77
N ALA A 15 -23.81 6.80 -15.68
CA ALA A 15 -22.69 7.60 -15.16
C ALA A 15 -22.63 7.67 -13.61
N LEU A 16 -23.68 7.27 -12.90
CA LEU A 16 -23.78 7.41 -11.45
C LEU A 16 -23.28 6.18 -10.66
N ALA A 17 -22.97 5.07 -11.33
CA ALA A 17 -22.57 3.82 -10.67
C ALA A 17 -21.07 3.74 -10.29
N CYS A 18 -20.21 4.65 -10.75
CA CYS A 18 -18.75 4.59 -10.50
C CYS A 18 -18.24 5.34 -9.28
N ALA A 19 -19.07 6.07 -8.53
CA ALA A 19 -18.59 7.05 -7.52
C ALA A 19 -18.58 6.55 -6.07
N ILE A 20 -18.97 5.30 -5.76
CA ILE A 20 -19.19 4.87 -4.36
C ILE A 20 -18.09 3.94 -3.80
N SER A 21 -17.01 3.71 -4.54
CA SER A 21 -16.00 2.69 -4.15
C SER A 21 -14.89 3.18 -3.18
N GLY A 22 -14.82 4.46 -2.86
CA GLY A 22 -13.70 5.05 -2.10
C GLY A 22 -13.69 4.75 -0.58
N PRO A 23 -14.70 5.14 0.21
CA PRO A 23 -14.65 5.05 1.67
C PRO A 23 -14.68 3.60 2.17
N ALA A 24 -15.48 2.72 1.58
CA ALA A 24 -15.59 1.33 1.99
C ALA A 24 -14.28 0.53 1.87
N ARG A 25 -13.44 0.83 0.87
CA ARG A 25 -12.12 0.20 0.70
C ARG A 25 -11.12 0.69 1.74
N ALA A 26 -11.14 1.98 2.07
CA ALA A 26 -10.26 2.54 3.10
C ALA A 26 -10.58 1.95 4.48
N ASP A 27 -11.85 1.76 4.82
CA ASP A 27 -12.28 1.14 6.07
C ASP A 27 -11.88 -0.35 6.13
N ALA A 28 -11.99 -1.09 5.03
CA ALA A 28 -11.53 -2.47 4.92
C ALA A 28 -10.01 -2.57 5.11
N ALA A 29 -9.24 -1.70 4.47
CA ALA A 29 -7.78 -1.65 4.62
C ALA A 29 -7.34 -1.30 6.04
N LYS A 30 -7.99 -0.35 6.70
CA LYS A 30 -7.77 -0.01 8.11
C LYS A 30 -8.07 -1.19 9.03
N LYS A 31 -9.16 -1.93 8.77
CA LYS A 31 -9.51 -3.15 9.50
C LYS A 31 -8.41 -4.20 9.33
N ASN A 32 -7.93 -4.42 8.11
CA ASN A 32 -6.85 -5.37 7.82
C ASN A 32 -5.56 -4.98 8.53
N TYR A 33 -5.20 -3.69 8.58
CA TYR A 33 -4.07 -3.22 9.38
C TYR A 33 -4.22 -3.59 10.85
N ARG A 34 -5.39 -3.36 11.44
CA ARG A 34 -5.66 -3.68 12.85
C ARG A 34 -5.58 -5.17 13.15
N LEU A 35 -6.00 -6.02 12.22
CA LEU A 35 -6.02 -7.47 12.39
C LEU A 35 -4.64 -8.12 12.18
N HIS A 36 -3.83 -7.60 11.24
CA HIS A 36 -2.65 -8.31 10.77
C HIS A 36 -1.33 -7.59 11.04
N CYS A 37 -1.35 -6.28 11.36
CA CYS A 37 -0.14 -5.48 11.50
C CYS A 37 0.00 -4.82 12.87
N MET A 38 -1.11 -4.35 13.44
CA MET A 38 -1.12 -3.52 14.66
C MET A 38 -0.53 -4.23 15.87
N GLY A 39 -0.65 -5.57 15.96
CA GLY A 39 -0.12 -6.34 17.09
C GLY A 39 1.39 -6.19 17.29
N CYS A 40 2.14 -6.07 16.18
CA CYS A 40 3.60 -5.84 16.20
C CYS A 40 3.95 -4.37 15.96
N HIS A 41 3.29 -3.72 15.02
CA HIS A 41 3.63 -2.36 14.58
C HIS A 41 2.91 -1.25 15.35
N GLN A 42 2.09 -1.57 16.33
CA GLN A 42 1.26 -0.63 17.09
C GLN A 42 0.16 0.05 16.22
N ALA A 43 -0.77 0.74 16.88
CA ALA A 43 -1.89 1.40 16.18
C ALA A 43 -1.43 2.56 15.30
N ASP A 44 -0.34 3.20 15.64
CA ASP A 44 0.24 4.37 14.99
C ASP A 44 1.44 4.06 14.10
N GLY A 45 1.81 2.79 13.96
CA GLY A 45 2.94 2.35 13.14
C GLY A 45 4.30 2.53 13.79
N SER A 46 4.40 2.92 15.07
CA SER A 46 5.68 3.15 15.76
C SER A 46 6.55 1.90 15.90
N GLY A 47 5.93 0.71 15.84
CA GLY A 47 6.64 -0.54 16.01
C GLY A 47 7.16 -0.75 17.44
N SER A 48 8.20 -1.55 17.56
CA SER A 48 8.96 -1.78 18.77
C SER A 48 10.42 -2.05 18.38
N PRO A 49 11.22 -1.01 18.09
CA PRO A 49 12.58 -1.16 17.56
C PRO A 49 13.49 -2.01 18.47
N ASP A 50 13.37 -1.86 19.78
CA ASP A 50 14.13 -2.63 20.77
C ASP A 50 13.83 -4.14 20.70
N ASN A 51 12.67 -4.52 20.16
CA ASN A 51 12.26 -5.91 19.94
C ASN A 51 12.39 -6.32 18.46
N GLY A 52 13.12 -5.56 17.65
CA GLY A 52 13.35 -5.86 16.24
C GLY A 52 12.18 -5.55 15.30
N ILE A 53 11.13 -4.87 15.78
CA ILE A 53 9.99 -4.44 14.96
C ILE A 53 10.20 -2.98 14.54
N PRO A 54 10.57 -2.72 13.27
CA PRO A 54 10.87 -1.36 12.85
C PRO A 54 9.63 -0.47 12.86
N SER A 55 9.83 0.84 13.10
CA SER A 55 8.81 1.84 12.85
C SER A 55 8.45 1.88 11.37
N MET A 56 7.17 1.99 11.10
CA MET A 56 6.63 2.34 9.79
C MET A 56 6.20 3.81 9.73
N ARG A 57 5.98 4.42 10.93
CA ARG A 57 5.48 5.79 11.04
C ARG A 57 6.49 6.75 10.42
N ASP A 58 6.04 7.43 9.38
CA ASP A 58 6.80 8.41 8.61
C ASP A 58 8.14 7.91 8.03
N GLU A 59 8.31 6.57 7.98
CA GLU A 59 9.51 5.90 7.48
C GLU A 59 9.22 5.00 6.28
N VAL A 60 8.08 4.31 6.28
CA VAL A 60 7.80 3.25 5.29
C VAL A 60 7.73 3.77 3.85
N GLY A 61 7.35 5.03 3.66
CA GLY A 61 7.27 5.65 2.34
C GLY A 61 8.64 5.89 1.69
N HIS A 62 9.71 6.05 2.47
CA HIS A 62 11.06 6.24 1.93
C HIS A 62 11.52 5.08 1.03
N PHE A 63 11.07 3.86 1.30
CA PHE A 63 11.38 2.71 0.44
C PHE A 63 10.91 2.90 -1.02
N LEU A 64 9.93 3.75 -1.27
CA LEU A 64 9.47 4.04 -2.64
C LEU A 64 10.49 4.80 -3.48
N ALA A 65 11.48 5.45 -2.84
CA ALA A 65 12.51 6.24 -3.51
C ALA A 65 13.66 5.38 -4.07
N VAL A 66 13.78 4.12 -3.68
CA VAL A 66 14.90 3.25 -4.09
C VAL A 66 14.44 2.06 -4.93
N PRO A 67 15.28 1.61 -5.89
CA PRO A 67 14.99 0.43 -6.70
C PRO A 67 14.75 -0.82 -5.83
N GLY A 68 13.65 -1.53 -6.08
CA GLY A 68 13.27 -2.72 -5.31
C GLY A 68 12.42 -2.43 -4.05
N GLY A 69 12.38 -1.21 -3.56
CA GLY A 69 11.66 -0.88 -2.33
C GLY A 69 10.15 -1.13 -2.43
N ARG A 70 9.53 -0.83 -3.58
CA ARG A 70 8.12 -1.19 -3.80
C ARG A 70 7.86 -2.69 -3.68
N ALA A 71 8.69 -3.51 -4.31
CA ALA A 71 8.56 -4.97 -4.23
C ALA A 71 8.74 -5.42 -2.78
N TYR A 72 9.79 -4.94 -2.11
CA TYR A 72 10.11 -5.26 -0.73
C TYR A 72 8.94 -5.06 0.23
N LEU A 73 8.21 -3.94 0.18
CA LEU A 73 7.07 -3.66 1.06
C LEU A 73 5.95 -4.70 0.95
N SER A 74 5.80 -5.35 -0.20
CA SER A 74 4.84 -6.44 -0.39
C SER A 74 5.40 -7.83 -0.04
N GLN A 75 6.71 -7.93 0.16
CA GLN A 75 7.46 -9.18 0.37
C GLN A 75 7.95 -9.36 1.81
N VAL A 76 7.74 -8.39 2.68
CA VAL A 76 8.08 -8.57 4.11
C VAL A 76 7.21 -9.65 4.76
N PRO A 77 7.74 -10.42 5.73
CA PRO A 77 7.01 -11.54 6.34
C PRO A 77 5.63 -11.15 6.87
N GLY A 78 5.50 -9.95 7.45
CA GLY A 78 4.22 -9.44 7.95
C GLY A 78 3.16 -9.27 6.86
N THR A 79 3.56 -9.03 5.61
CA THR A 79 2.64 -8.91 4.46
C THR A 79 2.41 -10.27 3.78
N LEU A 80 3.48 -11.08 3.63
CA LEU A 80 3.39 -12.39 2.98
C LEU A 80 2.55 -13.40 3.77
N ASN A 81 2.64 -13.37 5.10
CA ASN A 81 1.99 -14.36 5.97
C ASN A 81 0.52 -14.01 6.31
N THR A 82 -0.04 -12.98 5.68
CA THR A 82 -1.47 -12.68 5.84
C THR A 82 -2.33 -13.54 4.91
N PRO A 83 -3.58 -13.85 5.29
CA PRO A 83 -4.54 -14.55 4.41
C PRO A 83 -5.17 -13.62 3.36
N LEU A 84 -4.64 -12.40 3.21
CA LEU A 84 -5.21 -11.40 2.31
C LEU A 84 -4.92 -11.74 0.84
N SER A 85 -5.92 -11.53 0.00
CA SER A 85 -5.77 -11.56 -1.45
C SER A 85 -4.81 -10.47 -1.93
N ASP A 86 -4.31 -10.59 -3.18
CA ASP A 86 -3.43 -9.57 -3.77
C ASP A 86 -4.09 -8.20 -3.81
N GLY A 87 -5.41 -8.14 -4.05
CA GLY A 87 -6.17 -6.89 -4.03
C GLY A 87 -6.27 -6.27 -2.64
N GLU A 88 -6.60 -7.06 -1.63
CA GLU A 88 -6.66 -6.59 -0.24
C GLU A 88 -5.29 -6.16 0.28
N THR A 89 -4.23 -6.88 -0.10
CA THR A 89 -2.85 -6.52 0.22
C THR A 89 -2.45 -5.19 -0.44
N ALA A 90 -2.82 -4.97 -1.70
CA ALA A 90 -2.59 -3.71 -2.38
C ALA A 90 -3.29 -2.54 -1.67
N GLU A 91 -4.56 -2.71 -1.29
CA GLU A 91 -5.31 -1.69 -0.54
C GLU A 91 -4.71 -1.44 0.86
N LEU A 92 -4.26 -2.49 1.54
CA LEU A 92 -3.57 -2.39 2.84
C LEU A 92 -2.26 -1.59 2.71
N LEU A 93 -1.41 -1.89 1.73
CA LEU A 93 -0.17 -1.16 1.48
C LEU A 93 -0.44 0.30 1.14
N ASN A 94 -1.43 0.58 0.30
CA ASN A 94 -1.84 1.94 -0.02
C ASN A 94 -2.31 2.69 1.24
N TRP A 95 -3.09 2.03 2.09
CA TRP A 95 -3.58 2.63 3.33
C TRP A 95 -2.42 2.92 4.30
N VAL A 96 -1.49 1.99 4.48
CA VAL A 96 -0.30 2.15 5.34
C VAL A 96 0.53 3.35 4.87
N LEU A 97 0.82 3.45 3.58
CA LEU A 97 1.59 4.56 3.00
C LEU A 97 0.90 5.90 3.22
N LEU A 98 -0.41 5.98 3.04
CA LEU A 98 -1.16 7.23 3.14
C LEU A 98 -1.51 7.66 4.57
N ASN A 99 -1.52 6.74 5.53
CA ASN A 99 -1.97 7.04 6.89
C ASN A 99 -0.88 6.87 7.95
N ILE A 100 0.01 5.89 7.79
CA ILE A 100 1.11 5.61 8.71
C ILE A 100 2.40 6.26 8.22
N GLY A 101 2.76 6.06 6.96
CA GLY A 101 3.96 6.61 6.34
C GLY A 101 3.75 7.95 5.64
N ARG A 102 2.73 8.71 6.02
CA ARG A 102 2.24 9.88 5.29
C ARG A 102 3.31 10.90 4.94
N GLN A 103 4.20 11.22 5.90
CA GLN A 103 5.24 12.26 5.69
C GLN A 103 6.38 11.77 4.80
N SER A 104 6.66 10.45 4.77
CA SER A 104 7.69 9.84 3.94
C SER A 104 7.19 9.39 2.57
N THR A 105 5.87 9.36 2.36
CA THR A 105 5.29 8.90 1.09
C THR A 105 5.24 10.05 0.09
N PRO A 106 5.87 9.93 -1.11
CA PRO A 106 5.78 10.95 -2.15
C PRO A 106 4.32 11.25 -2.52
N ALA A 107 4.01 12.53 -2.78
CA ALA A 107 2.64 12.95 -3.10
C ALA A 107 2.10 12.32 -4.39
N ASP A 108 3.00 12.02 -5.33
CA ASP A 108 2.73 11.44 -6.64
C ASP A 108 2.98 9.92 -6.70
N PHE A 109 3.14 9.25 -5.53
CA PHE A 109 3.43 7.83 -5.56
C PHE A 109 2.35 7.03 -6.31
N ARG A 110 2.78 6.11 -7.15
CA ARG A 110 1.87 5.21 -7.86
C ARG A 110 1.28 4.18 -6.88
N ARG A 111 -0.04 4.17 -6.72
CA ARG A 111 -0.73 3.20 -5.85
C ARG A 111 -0.41 1.76 -6.25
N TYR A 112 -0.38 0.86 -5.27
CA TYR A 112 -0.33 -0.58 -5.53
C TYR A 112 -1.64 -1.05 -6.14
N THR A 113 -1.53 -2.01 -7.05
CA THR A 113 -2.63 -2.76 -7.63
C THR A 113 -2.51 -4.24 -7.27
N ALA A 114 -3.58 -5.02 -7.43
CA ALA A 114 -3.54 -6.47 -7.27
C ALA A 114 -2.49 -7.12 -8.20
N VAL A 115 -2.31 -6.58 -9.40
CA VAL A 115 -1.32 -7.07 -10.37
C VAL A 115 0.12 -6.81 -9.87
N ASP A 116 0.39 -5.65 -9.28
CA ASP A 116 1.69 -5.36 -8.67
C ASP A 116 2.02 -6.40 -7.59
N VAL A 117 1.10 -6.61 -6.63
CA VAL A 117 1.30 -7.54 -5.52
C VAL A 117 1.50 -8.96 -6.02
N LYS A 118 0.68 -9.42 -6.97
CA LYS A 118 0.82 -10.74 -7.59
C LYS A 118 2.21 -10.93 -8.21
N ASN A 119 2.68 -9.94 -8.98
CA ASN A 119 3.98 -10.01 -9.63
C ASN A 119 5.13 -10.03 -8.61
N TYR A 120 5.06 -9.22 -7.55
CA TYR A 120 6.08 -9.19 -6.51
C TYR A 120 6.11 -10.51 -5.71
N ARG A 121 4.95 -11.08 -5.39
CA ARG A 121 4.86 -12.39 -4.73
C ARG A 121 5.42 -13.54 -5.57
N ALA A 122 5.47 -13.40 -6.89
CA ALA A 122 6.07 -14.40 -7.78
C ALA A 122 7.63 -14.39 -7.77
N SER A 123 8.26 -13.36 -7.19
CA SER A 123 9.72 -13.15 -7.20
C SER A 123 10.24 -12.74 -5.82
N ILE A 124 9.88 -13.50 -4.78
CA ILE A 124 10.31 -13.24 -3.40
C ILE A 124 11.82 -13.52 -3.29
N PRO A 125 12.62 -12.57 -2.75
CA PRO A 125 14.03 -12.82 -2.49
C PRO A 125 14.23 -13.87 -1.40
N GLU A 126 15.28 -14.68 -1.53
CA GLU A 126 15.63 -15.69 -0.51
C GLU A 126 16.05 -15.05 0.82
N ASP A 127 16.70 -13.90 0.76
CA ASP A 127 17.17 -13.13 1.93
C ASP A 127 16.43 -11.79 2.05
N ILE A 128 15.26 -11.81 2.66
CA ILE A 128 14.47 -10.59 2.94
C ILE A 128 15.19 -9.66 3.93
N PRO A 129 15.81 -10.14 5.04
CA PRO A 129 16.61 -9.30 5.94
C PRO A 129 17.75 -8.59 5.21
N GLY A 130 18.55 -9.31 4.41
CA GLY A 130 19.63 -8.71 3.62
C GLY A 130 19.12 -7.72 2.58
N MET A 131 17.97 -7.98 1.96
CA MET A 131 17.33 -6.99 1.07
C MET A 131 17.01 -5.69 1.84
N ARG A 132 16.51 -5.78 3.08
CA ARG A 132 16.27 -4.60 3.91
C ARG A 132 17.54 -3.78 4.13
N VAL A 133 18.65 -4.43 4.50
CA VAL A 133 19.95 -3.76 4.70
C VAL A 133 20.35 -3.00 3.44
N LYS A 134 20.33 -3.68 2.30
CA LYS A 134 20.66 -3.07 0.99
C LYS A 134 19.79 -1.86 0.66
N LEU A 135 18.50 -1.92 0.92
CA LEU A 135 17.59 -0.79 0.66
C LEU A 135 17.85 0.39 1.61
N LEU A 136 18.17 0.12 2.88
CA LEU A 136 18.56 1.17 3.83
C LEU A 136 19.87 1.84 3.43
N ASP A 137 20.87 1.09 2.97
CA ASP A 137 22.12 1.65 2.45
C ASP A 137 21.89 2.56 1.24
N GLN A 138 21.00 2.16 0.32
CA GLN A 138 20.61 3.00 -0.83
C GLN A 138 19.94 4.31 -0.37
N LEU A 139 19.06 4.25 0.64
CA LEU A 139 18.41 5.44 1.19
C LEU A 139 19.43 6.39 1.84
N GLU A 140 20.41 5.85 2.57
CA GLU A 140 21.50 6.66 3.16
C GLU A 140 22.36 7.34 2.08
N GLN A 141 22.59 6.67 0.97
CA GLN A 141 23.33 7.27 -0.15
C GLN A 141 22.55 8.40 -0.82
N LEU A 142 21.25 8.24 -1.02
CA LEU A 142 20.40 9.30 -1.55
C LEU A 142 20.46 10.56 -0.69
N LYS A 143 20.37 10.44 0.63
CA LYS A 143 20.44 11.57 1.57
C LYS A 143 21.78 12.35 1.53
N LYS A 144 22.86 11.73 1.02
CA LYS A 144 24.17 12.37 0.91
C LYS A 144 24.36 13.13 -0.39
N THR A 145 23.48 12.91 -1.37
CA THR A 145 23.56 13.51 -2.71
C THR A 145 22.58 14.67 -2.92
N ASP A 146 21.62 14.83 -2.03
CA ASP A 146 20.67 15.96 -1.96
C ASP A 146 21.22 17.10 -1.08
#